data_1992919acae1bf4bbf5ad476cfcf7c64
#
_entry.id   1992919acae1bf4bbf5ad476cfcf7c64
#
_cell.length_a   1.000
_cell.length_b   1.000
_cell.length_c   1.000
_cell.angle_alpha   90.00
_cell.angle_beta   90.00
_cell.angle_gamma   90.00
#
_symmetry.space_group_name_H-M   'P 1'
#
loop_
_entity.id
_entity.type
_entity.pdbx_description
1 polymer ?
#
loop_
_entity_poly.entity_id
_entity_poly.type
_entity_poly.pdbx_seq_one_letter_code
_entity_poly.pdbx_strand_id
1 'polypeptide(L)'
;MESKSYVLDPRPAFPLFVTARQYWSSDCARDDPDALTLVFAHATGYHKEHFEPTLEHLFALLRGSGKAKIRDAWCIDAPNHGEAAKLNEKTLQWGYVPVFPWEEYARAVHVFLAGLGTGVDVDFSTRRLVGVGHSMGATGIILSQTYQPALPFVATILVDPMILPATIDTVAGSPRNPLLEGAEKRRDVWPSREEAWAQFSGRPAWKRWDPRVLKLYVEHGLRDLPTADHLDKTEGVTLTCSKAQEAASFRDRLGRTKAYRYLPHISATMPVHFIWGEIVDSVLSEELKQTVMSQGAQGKHVSDQRVRGAGHLIPQMQPEGLANALWNALNAESVRAADGTHGYARSRL
;
A
#
# COMPACT_ATOMS: atom_id res chain seq x y z
N MET A 1 -4.87 10.80 17.10
CA MET A 1 -5.53 9.93 16.10
C MET A 1 -6.09 8.71 16.79
N GLU A 2 -7.32 8.31 16.47
CA GLU A 2 -7.97 7.10 16.95
C GLU A 2 -7.86 6.00 15.92
N SER A 3 -7.96 4.73 16.33
CA SER A 3 -7.90 3.60 15.41
C SER A 3 -8.69 2.39 15.89
N LYS A 4 -9.06 1.51 14.94
CA LYS A 4 -9.71 0.21 15.21
C LYS A 4 -9.20 -0.82 14.22
N SER A 5 -8.82 -2.00 14.72
CA SER A 5 -8.36 -3.13 13.89
C SER A 5 -9.53 -4.02 13.48
N TYR A 6 -9.40 -4.61 12.29
CA TYR A 6 -10.39 -5.51 11.70
C TYR A 6 -9.71 -6.71 11.07
N VAL A 7 -10.39 -7.84 11.12
CA VAL A 7 -10.03 -9.07 10.42
C VAL A 7 -11.24 -9.50 9.60
N LEU A 8 -11.06 -9.63 8.30
CA LEU A 8 -12.04 -10.24 7.40
C LEU A 8 -11.68 -11.71 7.19
N ASP A 9 -12.66 -12.59 7.37
CA ASP A 9 -12.61 -13.99 6.93
C ASP A 9 -13.43 -14.14 5.63
N PRO A 10 -12.81 -14.14 4.45
CA PRO A 10 -13.50 -14.24 3.17
C PRO A 10 -13.70 -15.69 2.68
N ARG A 11 -13.39 -16.69 3.51
CA ARG A 11 -13.52 -18.09 3.11
C ARG A 11 -14.98 -18.53 2.97
N PRO A 12 -15.31 -19.43 2.04
CA PRO A 12 -14.42 -20.16 1.13
C PRO A 12 -14.07 -19.42 -0.18
N ALA A 13 -14.62 -18.22 -0.44
CA ALA A 13 -14.44 -17.51 -1.72
C ALA A 13 -13.00 -17.06 -1.97
N PHE A 14 -12.27 -16.74 -0.91
CA PHE A 14 -10.85 -16.38 -0.95
C PHE A 14 -10.13 -17.04 0.24
N PRO A 15 -8.99 -17.75 0.04
CA PRO A 15 -8.43 -18.61 1.08
C PRO A 15 -7.65 -17.89 2.18
N LEU A 16 -7.38 -16.58 2.01
CA LEU A 16 -6.52 -15.81 2.90
C LEU A 16 -7.33 -14.80 3.72
N PHE A 17 -7.09 -14.75 5.02
CA PHE A 17 -7.59 -13.68 5.89
C PHE A 17 -7.01 -12.33 5.46
N VAL A 18 -7.81 -11.29 5.62
CA VAL A 18 -7.41 -9.90 5.35
C VAL A 18 -7.47 -9.10 6.64
N THR A 19 -6.39 -8.39 6.97
CA THR A 19 -6.35 -7.50 8.13
C THR A 19 -6.31 -6.06 7.67
N ALA A 20 -7.02 -5.20 8.39
CA ALA A 20 -7.05 -3.77 8.14
C ALA A 20 -7.09 -2.99 9.46
N ARG A 21 -6.64 -1.74 9.41
CA ARG A 21 -6.79 -0.80 10.51
C ARG A 21 -7.41 0.49 10.01
N GLN A 22 -8.50 0.87 10.62
CA GLN A 22 -9.21 2.11 10.38
C GLN A 22 -8.61 3.19 11.29
N TYR A 23 -8.45 4.40 10.74
CA TYR A 23 -7.94 5.57 11.45
C TYR A 23 -8.83 6.78 11.22
N TRP A 24 -9.02 7.60 12.26
CA TRP A 24 -9.75 8.85 12.20
C TRP A 24 -9.28 9.82 13.28
N SER A 25 -9.71 11.07 13.19
CA SER A 25 -9.56 12.08 14.22
C SER A 25 -10.88 12.79 14.46
N SER A 26 -10.94 13.63 15.49
CA SER A 26 -12.09 14.51 15.75
C SER A 26 -12.37 15.51 14.61
N ASP A 27 -11.38 15.78 13.76
CA ASP A 27 -11.49 16.70 12.63
C ASP A 27 -12.05 16.01 11.37
N CYS A 28 -12.21 14.69 11.39
CA CYS A 28 -12.77 13.92 10.29
C CYS A 28 -14.30 14.10 10.19
N ALA A 29 -14.78 14.26 8.95
CA ALA A 29 -16.21 14.46 8.63
C ALA A 29 -16.94 13.10 8.55
N ARG A 30 -17.01 12.35 9.65
CA ARG A 30 -17.49 10.95 9.68
C ARG A 30 -18.94 10.77 9.24
N ASP A 31 -19.78 11.74 9.52
CA ASP A 31 -21.23 11.70 9.23
C ASP A 31 -21.58 12.35 7.89
N ASP A 32 -20.62 12.99 7.21
CA ASP A 32 -20.85 13.63 5.91
C ASP A 32 -20.83 12.54 4.81
N PRO A 33 -21.94 12.34 4.06
CA PRO A 33 -22.02 11.34 2.99
C PRO A 33 -21.04 11.59 1.85
N ASP A 34 -20.64 12.84 1.64
CA ASP A 34 -19.71 13.23 0.58
C ASP A 34 -18.23 13.14 1.00
N ALA A 35 -17.96 12.89 2.27
CA ALA A 35 -16.58 12.75 2.76
C ALA A 35 -15.89 11.51 2.19
N LEU A 36 -14.59 11.66 1.90
CA LEU A 36 -13.75 10.63 1.29
C LEU A 36 -13.32 9.59 2.33
N THR A 37 -13.41 8.33 1.96
CA THR A 37 -12.76 7.22 2.68
C THR A 37 -11.47 6.87 1.95
N LEU A 38 -10.33 7.01 2.61
CA LEU A 38 -9.01 6.72 2.04
C LEU A 38 -8.66 5.25 2.26
N VAL A 39 -8.20 4.55 1.22
CA VAL A 39 -7.81 3.14 1.27
C VAL A 39 -6.33 3.02 0.95
N PHE A 40 -5.52 2.66 1.95
CA PHE A 40 -4.08 2.56 1.83
C PHE A 40 -3.61 1.12 1.64
N ALA A 41 -2.71 0.93 0.68
CA ALA A 41 -2.02 -0.32 0.42
C ALA A 41 -0.49 -0.10 0.44
N HIS A 42 0.24 -0.90 1.23
CA HIS A 42 1.67 -0.73 1.51
C HIS A 42 2.59 -1.44 0.50
N ALA A 43 3.88 -1.13 0.54
CA ALA A 43 4.92 -1.77 -0.27
C ALA A 43 5.35 -3.14 0.29
N THR A 44 6.04 -3.94 -0.56
CA THR A 44 6.65 -5.23 -0.16
C THR A 44 7.61 -5.05 1.01
N GLY A 45 7.55 -5.96 1.97
CA GLY A 45 8.39 -5.98 3.17
C GLY A 45 7.89 -5.12 4.32
N TYR A 46 6.73 -4.44 4.17
CA TYR A 46 6.18 -3.52 5.17
C TYR A 46 4.78 -3.96 5.62
N HIS A 47 4.05 -3.09 6.33
CA HIS A 47 2.74 -3.37 6.90
C HIS A 47 1.89 -2.09 7.02
N LYS A 48 0.62 -2.25 7.30
CA LYS A 48 -0.40 -1.18 7.31
C LYS A 48 -0.10 -0.02 8.27
N GLU A 49 0.55 -0.26 9.39
CA GLU A 49 0.85 0.74 10.41
C GLU A 49 1.93 1.76 9.98
N HIS A 50 2.71 1.47 8.93
CA HIS A 50 3.72 2.41 8.42
C HIS A 50 3.15 3.75 7.98
N PHE A 51 1.85 3.83 7.70
CA PHE A 51 1.19 5.08 7.33
C PHE A 51 0.77 5.94 8.52
N GLU A 52 0.90 5.47 9.76
CA GLU A 52 0.43 6.22 10.94
C GLU A 52 1.00 7.64 11.03
N PRO A 53 2.33 7.90 10.91
CA PRO A 53 2.85 9.25 10.95
C PRO A 53 2.38 10.14 9.79
N THR A 54 2.15 9.52 8.61
CA THR A 54 1.55 10.22 7.46
C THR A 54 0.11 10.64 7.75
N LEU A 55 -0.69 9.73 8.33
CA LEU A 55 -2.09 9.98 8.67
C LEU A 55 -2.26 10.99 9.79
N GLU A 56 -1.40 10.97 10.80
CA GLU A 56 -1.38 11.97 11.86
C GLU A 56 -1.22 13.38 11.30
N HIS A 57 -0.25 13.55 10.39
CA HIS A 57 -0.03 14.83 9.75
C HIS A 57 -1.17 15.20 8.79
N LEU A 58 -1.65 14.24 7.99
CA LEU A 58 -2.75 14.45 7.05
C LEU A 58 -4.03 14.92 7.78
N PHE A 59 -4.39 14.29 8.90
CA PHE A 59 -5.55 14.70 9.69
C PHE A 59 -5.35 16.05 10.37
N ALA A 60 -4.13 16.42 10.73
CA ALA A 60 -3.85 17.76 11.22
C ALA A 60 -4.09 18.85 10.18
N LEU A 61 -3.89 18.56 8.89
CA LEU A 61 -4.16 19.49 7.78
C LEU A 61 -5.66 19.76 7.59
N LEU A 62 -6.57 18.92 8.10
CA LEU A 62 -8.03 19.15 8.04
C LEU A 62 -8.47 20.43 8.76
N ARG A 63 -7.67 20.93 9.70
CA ARG A 63 -7.93 22.20 10.42
C ARG A 63 -7.63 23.43 9.56
N GLY A 64 -7.00 23.25 8.42
CA GLY A 64 -6.61 24.34 7.52
C GLY A 64 -7.73 24.75 6.54
N SER A 65 -7.36 25.54 5.53
CA SER A 65 -8.26 26.11 4.54
C SER A 65 -8.63 25.18 3.38
N GLY A 66 -8.27 23.91 3.43
CA GLY A 66 -8.59 22.94 2.39
C GLY A 66 -10.10 22.62 2.29
N LYS A 67 -10.54 22.20 1.11
CA LYS A 67 -11.95 21.84 0.85
C LYS A 67 -12.20 20.33 0.97
N ALA A 68 -11.14 19.50 0.95
CA ALA A 68 -11.28 18.06 1.04
C ALA A 68 -11.81 17.66 2.43
N LYS A 69 -12.85 16.84 2.43
CA LYS A 69 -13.40 16.24 3.64
C LYS A 69 -13.04 14.78 3.68
N ILE A 70 -12.38 14.35 4.74
CA ILE A 70 -12.01 12.97 4.96
C ILE A 70 -12.91 12.38 6.03
N ARG A 71 -13.50 11.21 5.76
CA ARG A 71 -14.30 10.44 6.72
C ARG A 71 -13.39 9.65 7.64
N ASP A 72 -12.51 8.87 7.05
CA ASP A 72 -11.59 7.95 7.69
C ASP A 72 -10.52 7.46 6.70
N ALA A 73 -9.49 6.78 7.22
CA ALA A 73 -8.50 6.07 6.42
C ALA A 73 -8.44 4.60 6.83
N TRP A 74 -8.36 3.70 5.86
CA TRP A 74 -8.27 2.26 6.03
C TRP A 74 -6.96 1.77 5.43
N CYS A 75 -6.06 1.29 6.28
CA CYS A 75 -4.80 0.69 5.86
C CYS A 75 -4.94 -0.83 5.87
N ILE A 76 -4.70 -1.48 4.74
CA ILE A 76 -4.92 -2.92 4.53
C ILE A 76 -3.56 -3.62 4.38
N ASP A 77 -3.34 -4.73 5.10
CA ASP A 77 -2.17 -5.57 4.90
C ASP A 77 -2.30 -6.42 3.61
N ALA A 78 -1.20 -6.58 2.89
CA ALA A 78 -1.09 -7.70 1.95
C ALA A 78 -1.17 -9.02 2.73
N PRO A 79 -1.84 -10.06 2.21
CA PRO A 79 -2.11 -11.28 2.96
C PRO A 79 -0.88 -12.01 3.51
N ASN A 80 0.29 -11.78 2.92
CA ASN A 80 1.57 -12.34 3.35
C ASN A 80 2.45 -11.34 4.14
N HIS A 81 1.87 -10.23 4.58
CA HIS A 81 2.56 -9.19 5.35
C HIS A 81 1.79 -8.84 6.63
N GLY A 82 2.47 -8.17 7.55
CA GLY A 82 1.88 -7.65 8.78
C GLY A 82 1.13 -8.71 9.59
N GLU A 83 0.02 -8.30 10.20
CA GLU A 83 -0.83 -9.18 10.99
C GLU A 83 -1.49 -10.28 10.15
N ALA A 84 -1.81 -10.00 8.88
CA ALA A 84 -2.39 -10.98 7.97
C ALA A 84 -1.46 -12.18 7.75
N ALA A 85 -0.15 -11.97 7.66
CA ALA A 85 0.82 -13.06 7.50
C ALA A 85 0.79 -14.06 8.66
N LYS A 86 0.51 -13.59 9.90
CA LYS A 86 0.39 -14.46 11.07
C LYS A 86 -0.82 -15.40 10.94
N LEU A 87 -1.95 -14.84 10.50
CA LEU A 87 -3.21 -15.59 10.35
C LEU A 87 -3.15 -16.58 9.17
N ASN A 88 -2.41 -16.22 8.13
CA ASN A 88 -2.30 -16.97 6.88
C ASN A 88 -1.10 -17.92 6.84
N GLU A 89 -0.30 -18.00 7.88
CA GLU A 89 1.02 -18.65 7.90
C GLU A 89 1.02 -20.03 7.22
N LYS A 90 0.11 -20.92 7.61
CA LYS A 90 0.03 -22.28 7.04
C LYS A 90 -0.34 -22.26 5.56
N THR A 91 -1.34 -21.46 5.18
CA THR A 91 -1.79 -21.35 3.77
C THR A 91 -0.69 -20.77 2.90
N LEU A 92 0.06 -19.77 3.41
CA LEU A 92 1.17 -19.15 2.70
C LEU A 92 2.33 -20.12 2.45
N GLN A 93 2.67 -20.98 3.42
CA GLN A 93 3.71 -22.00 3.24
C GLN A 93 3.38 -23.01 2.14
N TRP A 94 2.13 -23.44 2.06
CA TRP A 94 1.72 -24.49 1.13
C TRP A 94 1.36 -23.96 -0.26
N GLY A 95 0.73 -22.80 -0.34
CA GLY A 95 0.12 -22.31 -1.58
C GLY A 95 0.86 -21.16 -2.26
N TYR A 96 1.77 -20.46 -1.54
CA TYR A 96 2.31 -19.18 -2.01
C TYR A 96 3.85 -19.10 -1.97
N VAL A 97 4.48 -20.25 -2.11
CA VAL A 97 5.92 -20.38 -2.29
C VAL A 97 6.15 -21.18 -3.58
N PRO A 98 7.08 -20.80 -4.46
CA PRO A 98 8.08 -19.72 -4.32
C PRO A 98 7.61 -18.32 -4.77
N VAL A 99 6.37 -18.16 -5.23
CA VAL A 99 5.83 -16.89 -5.74
C VAL A 99 4.55 -16.52 -4.99
N PHE A 100 4.48 -15.27 -4.52
CA PHE A 100 3.26 -14.63 -4.06
C PHE A 100 2.83 -13.61 -5.12
N PRO A 101 1.76 -13.89 -5.90
CA PRO A 101 1.27 -12.96 -6.92
C PRO A 101 0.74 -11.67 -6.28
N TRP A 102 1.13 -10.53 -6.81
CA TRP A 102 0.61 -9.23 -6.33
C TRP A 102 -0.90 -9.06 -6.55
N GLU A 103 -1.45 -9.86 -7.43
CA GLU A 103 -2.91 -9.95 -7.62
C GLU A 103 -3.63 -10.47 -6.37
N GLU A 104 -2.97 -11.27 -5.53
CA GLU A 104 -3.58 -11.71 -4.25
C GLU A 104 -3.77 -10.53 -3.29
N TYR A 105 -2.87 -9.53 -3.34
CA TYR A 105 -3.10 -8.28 -2.62
C TYR A 105 -4.28 -7.49 -3.20
N ALA A 106 -4.41 -7.43 -4.53
CA ALA A 106 -5.55 -6.80 -5.17
C ALA A 106 -6.88 -7.49 -4.82
N ARG A 107 -6.91 -8.83 -4.80
CA ARG A 107 -8.07 -9.60 -4.36
C ARG A 107 -8.40 -9.35 -2.90
N ALA A 108 -7.39 -9.29 -2.02
CA ALA A 108 -7.58 -8.98 -0.61
C ALA A 108 -8.24 -7.60 -0.41
N VAL A 109 -7.73 -6.57 -1.10
CA VAL A 109 -8.33 -5.23 -1.09
C VAL A 109 -9.77 -5.28 -1.61
N HIS A 110 -10.01 -5.99 -2.71
CA HIS A 110 -11.34 -6.10 -3.30
C HIS A 110 -12.33 -6.81 -2.37
N VAL A 111 -12.02 -8.01 -1.87
CA VAL A 111 -12.96 -8.77 -1.02
C VAL A 111 -13.25 -8.02 0.28
N PHE A 112 -12.27 -7.28 0.82
CA PHE A 112 -12.45 -6.45 2.00
C PHE A 112 -13.45 -5.32 1.75
N LEU A 113 -13.25 -4.54 0.69
CA LEU A 113 -14.11 -3.40 0.36
C LEU A 113 -15.47 -3.79 -0.21
N ALA A 114 -15.55 -4.92 -0.88
CA ALA A 114 -16.81 -5.47 -1.39
C ALA A 114 -17.64 -6.18 -0.32
N GLY A 115 -17.12 -6.31 0.92
CA GLY A 115 -17.83 -7.00 2.01
C GLY A 115 -18.02 -8.49 1.77
N LEU A 116 -17.09 -9.14 1.05
CA LEU A 116 -17.18 -10.55 0.71
C LEU A 116 -16.54 -11.42 1.80
N GLY A 117 -17.23 -11.56 2.93
CA GLY A 117 -16.76 -12.33 4.07
C GLY A 117 -17.46 -11.95 5.37
N THR A 118 -16.87 -12.35 6.50
CA THR A 118 -17.35 -12.05 7.85
C THR A 118 -16.28 -11.33 8.67
N GLY A 119 -16.69 -10.62 9.73
CA GLY A 119 -15.78 -9.93 10.65
C GLY A 119 -15.61 -8.43 10.39
N VAL A 120 -16.15 -7.91 9.28
CA VAL A 120 -16.16 -6.47 8.98
C VAL A 120 -17.57 -6.02 8.68
N ASP A 121 -18.12 -5.21 9.57
CA ASP A 121 -19.50 -4.74 9.51
C ASP A 121 -19.55 -3.28 9.03
N VAL A 122 -18.98 -3.04 7.84
CA VAL A 122 -18.91 -1.73 7.19
C VAL A 122 -19.29 -1.87 5.73
N ASP A 123 -20.32 -1.13 5.32
CA ASP A 123 -20.71 -1.03 3.92
C ASP A 123 -19.89 0.04 3.20
N PHE A 124 -18.95 -0.39 2.37
CA PHE A 124 -18.14 0.50 1.55
C PHE A 124 -18.84 0.89 0.23
N SER A 125 -19.90 0.20 -0.17
CA SER A 125 -20.60 0.48 -1.43
C SER A 125 -21.24 1.87 -1.47
N THR A 126 -21.54 2.43 -0.29
CA THR A 126 -22.14 3.76 -0.10
C THR A 126 -21.10 4.88 0.07
N ARG A 127 -19.80 4.55 0.04
CA ARG A 127 -18.72 5.48 0.32
C ARG A 127 -18.03 5.97 -0.95
N ARG A 128 -17.39 7.11 -0.85
CA ARG A 128 -16.52 7.66 -1.89
C ARG A 128 -15.07 7.24 -1.57
N LEU A 129 -14.58 6.22 -2.26
CA LEU A 129 -13.26 5.64 -1.99
C LEU A 129 -12.15 6.37 -2.77
N VAL A 130 -11.04 6.68 -2.09
CA VAL A 130 -9.80 7.10 -2.73
C VAL A 130 -8.73 6.05 -2.44
N GLY A 131 -8.24 5.40 -3.50
CA GLY A 131 -7.17 4.41 -3.37
C GLY A 131 -5.80 5.08 -3.27
N VAL A 132 -5.01 4.74 -2.26
CA VAL A 132 -3.64 5.22 -2.06
C VAL A 132 -2.72 4.01 -2.01
N GLY A 133 -1.94 3.79 -3.06
CA GLY A 133 -1.06 2.62 -3.16
C GLY A 133 0.41 3.00 -3.23
N HIS A 134 1.25 2.45 -2.34
CA HIS A 134 2.70 2.61 -2.39
C HIS A 134 3.36 1.37 -2.99
N SER A 135 4.19 1.57 -4.02
CA SER A 135 4.99 0.49 -4.64
C SER A 135 4.12 -0.69 -5.11
N MET A 136 4.29 -1.90 -4.51
CA MET A 136 3.42 -3.07 -4.72
C MET A 136 1.94 -2.74 -4.42
N GLY A 137 1.67 -1.94 -3.39
CA GLY A 137 0.33 -1.53 -3.01
C GLY A 137 -0.38 -0.73 -4.12
N ALA A 138 0.37 0.00 -4.97
CA ALA A 138 -0.20 0.66 -6.14
C ALA A 138 -0.77 -0.35 -7.13
N THR A 139 -0.07 -1.45 -7.36
CA THR A 139 -0.57 -2.59 -8.15
C THR A 139 -1.83 -3.18 -7.50
N GLY A 140 -1.80 -3.35 -6.17
CA GLY A 140 -2.96 -3.83 -5.41
C GLY A 140 -4.20 -2.96 -5.60
N ILE A 141 -4.06 -1.63 -5.46
CA ILE A 141 -5.17 -0.67 -5.66
C ILE A 141 -5.67 -0.69 -7.12
N ILE A 142 -4.78 -0.67 -8.12
CA ILE A 142 -5.20 -0.68 -9.52
C ILE A 142 -5.93 -1.97 -9.87
N LEU A 143 -5.35 -3.12 -9.55
CA LEU A 143 -5.92 -4.40 -9.94
C LEU A 143 -7.16 -4.77 -9.11
N SER A 144 -7.35 -4.23 -7.90
CA SER A 144 -8.59 -4.44 -7.13
C SER A 144 -9.83 -3.94 -7.87
N GLN A 145 -9.68 -3.02 -8.81
CA GLN A 145 -10.76 -2.45 -9.61
C GLN A 145 -11.11 -3.30 -10.84
N THR A 146 -10.41 -4.41 -11.07
CA THR A 146 -10.73 -5.37 -12.15
C THR A 146 -11.73 -6.44 -11.72
N TYR A 147 -12.04 -6.54 -10.44
CA TYR A 147 -12.95 -7.55 -9.89
C TYR A 147 -14.38 -7.03 -9.76
N GLN A 148 -15.32 -7.98 -9.61
CA GLN A 148 -16.74 -7.68 -9.37
C GLN A 148 -17.15 -8.11 -7.96
N PRO A 149 -18.07 -7.38 -7.30
CA PRO A 149 -18.72 -6.14 -7.74
C PRO A 149 -17.75 -4.96 -7.86
N ALA A 150 -18.06 -4.00 -8.74
CA ALA A 150 -17.23 -2.81 -8.92
C ALA A 150 -17.17 -1.98 -7.63
N LEU A 151 -15.97 -1.54 -7.25
CA LEU A 151 -15.76 -0.71 -6.06
C LEU A 151 -15.99 0.79 -6.38
N PRO A 152 -16.55 1.58 -5.45
CA PRO A 152 -16.91 2.97 -5.70
C PRO A 152 -15.69 3.93 -5.56
N PHE A 153 -14.57 3.58 -6.21
CA PHE A 153 -13.43 4.48 -6.26
C PHE A 153 -13.75 5.74 -7.06
N VAL A 154 -13.44 6.88 -6.49
CA VAL A 154 -13.60 8.21 -7.12
C VAL A 154 -12.28 8.83 -7.54
N ALA A 155 -11.16 8.35 -7.01
CA ALA A 155 -9.80 8.75 -7.40
C ALA A 155 -8.78 7.68 -6.98
N THR A 156 -7.60 7.72 -7.61
CA THR A 156 -6.47 6.85 -7.27
C THR A 156 -5.20 7.69 -7.15
N ILE A 157 -4.47 7.52 -6.05
CA ILE A 157 -3.19 8.18 -5.77
C ILE A 157 -2.10 7.10 -5.72
N LEU A 158 -1.14 7.19 -6.62
CA LEU A 158 -0.07 6.23 -6.82
C LEU A 158 1.24 6.79 -6.26
N VAL A 159 1.72 6.22 -5.17
CA VAL A 159 2.92 6.65 -4.45
C VAL A 159 4.09 5.79 -4.89
N ASP A 160 5.00 6.35 -5.64
CA ASP A 160 6.20 5.70 -6.23
C ASP A 160 5.90 4.28 -6.74
N PRO A 161 4.89 4.15 -7.64
CA PRO A 161 4.27 2.87 -7.97
C PRO A 161 5.20 1.95 -8.76
N MET A 162 5.28 0.68 -8.36
CA MET A 162 5.99 -0.36 -9.12
C MET A 162 5.09 -0.92 -10.24
N ILE A 163 4.80 -0.07 -11.22
CA ILE A 163 3.96 -0.36 -12.38
C ILE A 163 4.82 -0.17 -13.62
N LEU A 164 5.13 -1.24 -14.33
CA LEU A 164 6.11 -1.21 -15.41
C LEU A 164 5.63 -1.97 -16.65
N PRO A 165 5.94 -1.48 -17.87
CA PRO A 165 5.67 -2.23 -19.07
C PRO A 165 6.49 -3.53 -19.13
N ALA A 166 5.97 -4.55 -19.81
CA ALA A 166 6.61 -5.86 -19.92
C ALA A 166 8.00 -5.80 -20.60
N THR A 167 8.22 -4.77 -21.42
CA THR A 167 9.49 -4.56 -22.14
C THR A 167 10.63 -4.11 -21.20
N ILE A 168 10.29 -3.63 -20.01
CA ILE A 168 11.28 -3.20 -19.02
C ILE A 168 11.40 -4.30 -17.95
N ASP A 169 11.98 -5.40 -18.34
CA ASP A 169 12.31 -6.48 -17.41
C ASP A 169 13.72 -6.28 -16.80
N THR A 170 13.99 -5.06 -16.34
CA THR A 170 15.31 -4.64 -15.88
C THR A 170 15.71 -5.23 -14.53
N VAL A 171 14.73 -5.58 -13.69
CA VAL A 171 15.00 -6.17 -12.37
C VAL A 171 14.66 -7.65 -12.34
N ALA A 172 13.67 -8.06 -13.12
CA ALA A 172 13.16 -9.44 -13.12
C ALA A 172 13.77 -10.32 -14.24
N GLY A 173 14.28 -9.74 -15.32
CA GLY A 173 15.03 -10.44 -16.37
C GLY A 173 16.54 -10.41 -16.16
N SER A 174 17.03 -9.53 -15.29
CA SER A 174 18.42 -9.57 -14.87
C SER A 174 18.69 -10.92 -14.19
N PRO A 175 19.83 -11.59 -14.48
CA PRO A 175 20.25 -12.77 -13.74
C PRO A 175 20.38 -12.48 -12.24
N ARG A 176 20.35 -11.21 -11.81
CA ARG A 176 20.38 -10.77 -10.42
C ARG A 176 19.23 -9.80 -10.14
N ASN A 177 18.36 -10.15 -9.19
CA ASN A 177 17.37 -9.26 -8.58
C ASN A 177 17.86 -8.87 -7.18
N PRO A 178 18.43 -7.65 -6.99
CA PRO A 178 19.00 -7.26 -5.70
C PRO A 178 17.99 -7.27 -4.54
N LEU A 179 16.72 -6.97 -4.81
CA LEU A 179 15.66 -7.00 -3.79
C LEU A 179 15.36 -8.42 -3.35
N LEU A 180 15.25 -9.35 -4.32
CA LEU A 180 15.08 -10.77 -4.04
C LEU A 180 16.27 -11.33 -3.26
N GLU A 181 17.50 -11.10 -3.74
CA GLU A 181 18.70 -11.54 -3.06
C GLU A 181 18.83 -10.95 -1.65
N GLY A 182 18.46 -9.68 -1.48
CA GLY A 182 18.42 -9.00 -0.19
C GLY A 182 17.44 -9.64 0.77
N ALA A 183 16.22 -9.96 0.30
CA ALA A 183 15.19 -10.62 1.09
C ALA A 183 15.64 -12.03 1.53
N GLU A 184 16.25 -12.82 0.62
CA GLU A 184 16.72 -14.17 0.93
C GLU A 184 17.88 -14.20 1.93
N LYS A 185 18.79 -13.21 1.87
CA LYS A 185 20.03 -13.19 2.66
C LYS A 185 19.92 -12.38 3.95
N ARG A 186 18.85 -11.60 4.14
CA ARG A 186 18.72 -10.75 5.33
C ARG A 186 18.63 -11.56 6.61
N ARG A 187 19.17 -11.00 7.69
CA ARG A 187 18.90 -11.51 9.05
C ARG A 187 17.41 -11.38 9.34
N ASP A 188 16.82 -12.37 9.96
CA ASP A 188 15.38 -12.43 10.27
C ASP A 188 15.07 -12.88 11.70
N VAL A 189 16.07 -13.18 12.53
CA VAL A 189 15.90 -13.55 13.93
C VAL A 189 16.77 -12.68 14.82
N TRP A 190 16.19 -12.19 15.91
CA TRP A 190 16.84 -11.39 16.95
C TRP A 190 16.46 -11.93 18.33
N PRO A 191 17.34 -11.78 19.36
CA PRO A 191 17.01 -12.16 20.74
C PRO A 191 15.83 -11.41 21.31
N SER A 192 15.64 -10.13 20.93
CA SER A 192 14.53 -9.29 21.37
C SER A 192 14.23 -8.17 20.36
N ARG A 193 13.13 -7.44 20.58
CA ARG A 193 12.79 -6.22 19.80
C ARG A 193 13.80 -5.10 20.03
N GLU A 194 14.38 -5.01 21.23
CA GLU A 194 15.41 -4.03 21.57
C GLU A 194 16.69 -4.26 20.77
N GLU A 195 17.12 -5.52 20.66
CA GLU A 195 18.26 -5.91 19.83
C GLU A 195 18.00 -5.64 18.33
N ALA A 196 16.79 -5.91 17.86
CA ALA A 196 16.40 -5.60 16.49
C ALA A 196 16.42 -4.08 16.25
N TRP A 197 15.88 -3.29 17.17
CA TRP A 197 15.93 -1.83 17.14
C TRP A 197 17.36 -1.31 17.08
N ALA A 198 18.23 -1.78 17.98
CA ALA A 198 19.63 -1.37 18.02
C ALA A 198 20.34 -1.67 16.69
N GLN A 199 20.06 -2.83 16.11
CA GLN A 199 20.63 -3.21 14.81
C GLN A 199 20.10 -2.35 13.68
N PHE A 200 18.79 -2.08 13.60
CA PHE A 200 18.21 -1.28 12.53
C PHE A 200 18.67 0.18 12.64
N SER A 201 18.51 0.81 13.80
CA SER A 201 18.88 2.21 14.01
C SER A 201 20.38 2.47 13.84
N GLY A 202 21.23 1.45 13.97
CA GLY A 202 22.68 1.53 13.73
C GLY A 202 23.08 1.56 12.26
N ARG A 203 22.22 1.09 11.34
CA ARG A 203 22.58 0.94 9.92
C ARG A 203 22.26 2.20 9.09
N PRO A 204 23.16 2.64 8.16
CA PRO A 204 22.96 3.86 7.38
C PRO A 204 21.64 3.93 6.61
N ALA A 205 21.20 2.81 6.02
CA ALA A 205 19.95 2.76 5.25
C ALA A 205 18.71 3.09 6.11
N TRP A 206 18.68 2.63 7.36
CA TRP A 206 17.58 2.84 8.28
C TRP A 206 17.66 4.19 9.01
N LYS A 207 18.84 4.80 9.10
CA LYS A 207 19.02 6.17 9.65
C LYS A 207 18.32 7.25 8.82
N ARG A 208 17.97 6.94 7.58
CA ARG A 208 17.22 7.83 6.69
C ARG A 208 15.70 7.80 6.96
N TRP A 209 15.24 6.84 7.73
CA TRP A 209 13.82 6.72 8.06
C TRP A 209 13.42 7.70 9.16
N ASP A 210 12.17 8.13 9.11
CA ASP A 210 11.54 8.78 10.25
C ASP A 210 11.55 7.81 11.45
N PRO A 211 12.06 8.24 12.62
CA PRO A 211 12.18 7.34 13.78
C PRO A 211 10.83 6.80 14.27
N ARG A 212 9.73 7.51 14.04
CA ARG A 212 8.37 7.03 14.36
C ARG A 212 8.01 5.82 13.50
N VAL A 213 8.33 5.87 12.20
CA VAL A 213 8.07 4.74 11.28
C VAL A 213 8.98 3.55 11.59
N LEU A 214 10.24 3.80 11.93
CA LEU A 214 11.15 2.72 12.34
C LEU A 214 10.66 2.04 13.62
N LYS A 215 10.12 2.81 14.58
CA LYS A 215 9.52 2.25 15.79
C LYS A 215 8.35 1.33 15.46
N LEU A 216 7.43 1.77 14.59
CA LEU A 216 6.30 0.94 14.12
C LEU A 216 6.78 -0.32 13.40
N TYR A 217 7.88 -0.24 12.63
CA TYR A 217 8.46 -1.42 11.98
C TYR A 217 8.92 -2.47 12.99
N VAL A 218 9.57 -2.05 14.08
CA VAL A 218 9.99 -2.98 15.15
C VAL A 218 8.80 -3.52 15.93
N GLU A 219 7.79 -2.69 16.17
CA GLU A 219 6.61 -3.06 16.95
C GLU A 219 5.70 -4.03 16.20
N HIS A 220 5.36 -3.74 14.94
CA HIS A 220 4.38 -4.51 14.15
C HIS A 220 5.00 -5.42 13.10
N GLY A 221 6.20 -5.09 12.60
CA GLY A 221 6.93 -5.88 11.59
C GLY A 221 7.66 -7.09 12.18
N LEU A 222 7.70 -7.23 13.50
CA LEU A 222 8.27 -8.38 14.20
C LEU A 222 7.21 -9.13 14.99
N ARG A 223 7.42 -10.43 15.18
CA ARG A 223 6.60 -11.33 16.01
C ARG A 223 7.47 -12.28 16.83
N ASP A 224 6.90 -12.77 17.92
CA ASP A 224 7.59 -13.70 18.80
C ASP A 224 7.75 -15.09 18.15
N LEU A 225 8.82 -15.78 18.51
CA LEU A 225 9.09 -17.18 18.19
C LEU A 225 8.33 -18.10 19.17
N PRO A 226 8.01 -19.35 18.79
CA PRO A 226 8.27 -20.01 17.50
C PRO A 226 7.31 -19.60 16.38
N THR A 227 7.73 -19.87 15.14
CA THR A 227 6.90 -19.70 13.94
C THR A 227 7.04 -20.92 13.04
N ALA A 228 6.20 -21.05 12.02
CA ALA A 228 6.27 -22.18 11.09
C ALA A 228 7.60 -22.23 10.32
N ASP A 229 8.27 -21.08 10.11
CA ASP A 229 9.60 -21.02 9.48
C ASP A 229 10.76 -21.25 10.48
N HIS A 230 10.49 -21.25 11.79
CA HIS A 230 11.48 -21.37 12.88
C HIS A 230 10.94 -22.21 14.03
N LEU A 231 10.63 -23.48 13.76
CA LEU A 231 10.11 -24.43 14.77
C LEU A 231 11.14 -24.80 15.84
N ASP A 232 12.42 -24.70 15.51
CA ASP A 232 13.56 -24.99 16.37
C ASP A 232 13.94 -23.84 17.33
N LYS A 233 13.34 -22.66 17.17
CA LYS A 233 13.64 -21.47 17.95
C LYS A 233 12.44 -21.09 18.81
N THR A 234 12.60 -21.16 20.12
CA THR A 234 11.51 -20.93 21.08
C THR A 234 11.55 -19.55 21.73
N GLU A 235 12.66 -18.81 21.56
CA GLU A 235 12.88 -17.48 22.17
C GLU A 235 13.34 -16.48 21.13
N GLY A 236 12.99 -15.21 21.37
CA GLY A 236 13.32 -14.09 20.51
C GLY A 236 12.20 -13.70 19.56
N VAL A 237 12.54 -12.89 18.56
CA VAL A 237 11.61 -12.35 17.57
C VAL A 237 12.08 -12.58 16.14
N THR A 238 11.11 -12.69 15.22
CA THR A 238 11.36 -12.81 13.78
C THR A 238 10.44 -11.86 13.01
N LEU A 239 10.65 -11.77 11.68
CA LEU A 239 9.81 -10.96 10.81
C LEU A 239 8.37 -11.50 10.73
N THR A 240 7.38 -10.62 10.73
CA THR A 240 5.97 -10.99 10.46
C THR A 240 5.78 -11.43 9.01
N CYS A 241 6.34 -10.68 8.04
CA CYS A 241 6.52 -11.14 6.67
C CYS A 241 7.84 -11.91 6.62
N SER A 242 7.78 -13.25 6.58
CA SER A 242 9.00 -14.06 6.56
C SER A 242 9.86 -13.78 5.33
N LYS A 243 11.16 -14.09 5.41
CA LYS A 243 12.08 -13.95 4.25
C LYS A 243 11.56 -14.67 3.02
N ALA A 244 10.98 -15.84 3.21
CA ALA A 244 10.41 -16.64 2.12
C ALA A 244 9.25 -15.91 1.44
N GLN A 245 8.36 -15.30 2.21
CA GLN A 245 7.20 -14.56 1.70
C GLN A 245 7.59 -13.21 1.08
N GLU A 246 8.55 -12.49 1.66
CA GLU A 246 9.11 -11.28 1.05
C GLU A 246 9.77 -11.62 -0.31
N ALA A 247 10.61 -12.65 -0.34
CA ALA A 247 11.22 -13.15 -1.57
C ALA A 247 10.18 -13.62 -2.60
N ALA A 248 9.12 -14.31 -2.15
CA ALA A 248 8.02 -14.75 -3.01
C ALA A 248 7.31 -13.56 -3.68
N SER A 249 7.12 -12.44 -2.96
CA SER A 249 6.57 -11.20 -3.53
C SER A 249 7.51 -10.60 -4.59
N PHE A 250 8.82 -10.58 -4.36
CA PHE A 250 9.79 -10.07 -5.34
C PHE A 250 9.98 -10.99 -6.57
N ARG A 251 9.51 -12.23 -6.53
CA ARG A 251 9.50 -13.14 -7.68
C ARG A 251 8.30 -12.95 -8.61
N ASP A 252 7.26 -12.23 -8.18
CA ASP A 252 6.15 -11.92 -9.09
C ASP A 252 6.60 -10.94 -10.19
N ARG A 253 6.44 -11.39 -11.43
CA ARG A 253 6.76 -10.61 -12.64
C ARG A 253 5.51 -10.05 -13.33
N LEU A 254 4.34 -10.58 -12.99
CA LEU A 254 3.11 -10.32 -13.75
C LEU A 254 2.28 -9.18 -13.18
N GLY A 255 2.18 -9.05 -11.86
CA GLY A 255 1.31 -8.07 -11.22
C GLY A 255 1.57 -6.64 -11.69
N ARG A 256 2.83 -6.20 -11.68
CA ARG A 256 3.22 -4.86 -12.13
C ARG A 256 2.88 -4.59 -13.62
N THR A 257 3.05 -5.61 -14.48
CA THR A 257 2.75 -5.51 -15.90
C THR A 257 1.25 -5.49 -16.17
N LYS A 258 0.47 -6.28 -15.44
CA LYS A 258 -1.00 -6.25 -15.52
C LYS A 258 -1.54 -4.90 -15.09
N ALA A 259 -1.04 -4.33 -13.99
CA ALA A 259 -1.41 -3.00 -13.54
C ALA A 259 -1.05 -1.94 -14.59
N TYR A 260 0.13 -2.02 -15.23
CA TYR A 260 0.52 -1.12 -16.31
C TYR A 260 -0.46 -1.18 -17.48
N ARG A 261 -0.87 -2.39 -17.89
CA ARG A 261 -1.85 -2.57 -18.98
C ARG A 261 -3.23 -2.05 -18.64
N TYR A 262 -3.62 -2.07 -17.36
CA TYR A 262 -4.93 -1.60 -16.91
C TYR A 262 -4.95 -0.10 -16.58
N LEU A 263 -3.79 0.51 -16.36
CA LEU A 263 -3.66 1.92 -15.98
C LEU A 263 -4.31 2.90 -17.00
N PRO A 264 -4.25 2.68 -18.35
CA PRO A 264 -4.96 3.53 -19.30
C PRO A 264 -6.47 3.57 -19.07
N HIS A 265 -7.06 2.42 -18.70
CA HIS A 265 -8.49 2.33 -18.38
C HIS A 265 -8.81 3.14 -17.12
N ILE A 266 -8.04 2.96 -16.04
CA ILE A 266 -8.21 3.73 -14.80
C ILE A 266 -8.12 5.23 -15.08
N SER A 267 -7.07 5.67 -15.79
CA SER A 267 -6.85 7.09 -16.09
C SER A 267 -7.91 7.70 -17.02
N ALA A 268 -8.66 6.87 -17.76
CA ALA A 268 -9.79 7.30 -18.58
C ALA A 268 -11.11 7.37 -17.80
N THR A 269 -11.23 6.66 -16.69
CA THR A 269 -12.48 6.50 -15.93
C THR A 269 -12.52 7.28 -14.62
N MET A 270 -11.35 7.61 -14.06
CA MET A 270 -11.25 8.40 -12.83
C MET A 270 -9.94 9.18 -12.75
N PRO A 271 -9.88 10.22 -11.91
CA PRO A 271 -8.65 10.94 -11.60
C PRO A 271 -7.54 10.03 -11.07
N VAL A 272 -6.36 10.18 -11.64
CA VAL A 272 -5.13 9.53 -11.20
C VAL A 272 -4.09 10.59 -10.84
N HIS A 273 -3.50 10.47 -9.66
CA HIS A 273 -2.42 11.31 -9.18
C HIS A 273 -1.17 10.49 -8.95
N PHE A 274 -0.01 11.02 -9.30
CA PHE A 274 1.28 10.42 -9.00
C PHE A 274 2.00 11.22 -7.91
N ILE A 275 2.59 10.52 -6.95
CA ILE A 275 3.48 11.08 -5.94
C ILE A 275 4.78 10.29 -6.00
N TRP A 276 5.88 10.94 -6.38
CA TRP A 276 7.17 10.33 -6.59
C TRP A 276 8.17 10.78 -5.53
N GLY A 277 9.15 9.94 -5.20
CA GLY A 277 10.35 10.39 -4.50
C GLY A 277 11.21 11.30 -5.40
N GLU A 278 11.78 12.37 -4.81
CA GLU A 278 12.72 13.26 -5.50
C GLU A 278 14.04 12.55 -5.84
N ILE A 279 14.49 11.67 -4.93
CA ILE A 279 15.76 10.96 -5.06
C ILE A 279 15.54 9.68 -5.87
N VAL A 280 16.32 9.49 -6.93
CA VAL A 280 16.34 8.24 -7.70
C VAL A 280 17.26 7.25 -6.98
N ASP A 281 16.71 6.42 -6.11
CA ASP A 281 17.44 5.41 -5.33
C ASP A 281 16.89 3.99 -5.55
N SER A 282 16.04 3.81 -6.54
CA SER A 282 15.40 2.53 -6.87
C SER A 282 15.50 2.24 -8.38
N VAL A 283 14.80 1.22 -8.81
CA VAL A 283 14.67 0.85 -10.23
C VAL A 283 13.88 1.86 -11.06
N LEU A 284 13.20 2.81 -10.43
CA LEU A 284 12.38 3.82 -11.09
C LEU A 284 13.23 5.04 -11.50
N SER A 285 13.90 4.95 -12.64
CA SER A 285 14.54 6.12 -13.25
C SER A 285 13.52 7.19 -13.65
N GLU A 286 13.96 8.43 -13.85
CA GLU A 286 13.07 9.51 -14.34
C GLU A 286 12.43 9.16 -15.69
N GLU A 287 13.15 8.46 -16.58
CA GLU A 287 12.61 7.99 -17.85
C GLU A 287 11.47 6.98 -17.64
N LEU A 288 11.60 6.08 -16.66
CA LEU A 288 10.55 5.13 -16.32
C LEU A 288 9.32 5.82 -15.72
N LYS A 289 9.53 6.78 -14.82
CA LYS A 289 8.44 7.59 -14.27
C LYS A 289 7.68 8.31 -15.39
N GLN A 290 8.40 8.93 -16.32
CA GLN A 290 7.81 9.56 -17.51
C GLN A 290 7.08 8.55 -18.41
N THR A 291 7.62 7.36 -18.60
CA THR A 291 6.97 6.29 -19.38
C THR A 291 5.66 5.85 -18.73
N VAL A 292 5.64 5.69 -17.42
CA VAL A 292 4.41 5.33 -16.68
C VAL A 292 3.34 6.42 -16.85
N MET A 293 3.70 7.68 -16.75
CA MET A 293 2.75 8.79 -16.89
C MET A 293 2.30 9.00 -18.34
N SER A 294 3.23 9.05 -19.30
CA SER A 294 2.91 9.41 -20.68
C SER A 294 2.29 8.24 -21.48
N GLN A 295 2.79 7.03 -21.29
CA GLN A 295 2.31 5.85 -22.00
C GLN A 295 1.34 5.01 -21.15
N GLY A 296 1.68 4.74 -19.90
CA GLY A 296 0.85 3.98 -18.96
C GLY A 296 -0.47 4.68 -18.65
N ALA A 297 -0.43 5.90 -18.19
CA ALA A 297 -1.61 6.74 -17.95
C ALA A 297 -2.07 7.51 -19.20
N GLN A 298 -1.42 7.36 -20.35
CA GLN A 298 -1.69 8.09 -21.59
C GLN A 298 -1.68 9.63 -21.42
N GLY A 299 -0.88 10.15 -20.49
CA GLY A 299 -0.85 11.56 -20.16
C GLY A 299 -2.15 12.09 -19.53
N LYS A 300 -3.07 11.22 -19.12
CA LYS A 300 -4.40 11.59 -18.57
C LYS A 300 -4.40 11.75 -17.05
N HIS A 301 -3.25 11.59 -16.39
CA HIS A 301 -3.16 11.85 -14.96
C HIS A 301 -3.43 13.32 -14.63
N VAL A 302 -3.96 13.55 -13.44
CA VAL A 302 -4.40 14.89 -12.99
C VAL A 302 -3.24 15.71 -12.45
N SER A 303 -2.36 15.09 -11.69
CA SER A 303 -1.17 15.72 -11.13
C SER A 303 -0.05 14.72 -10.94
N ASP A 304 1.17 15.24 -10.94
CA ASP A 304 2.35 14.56 -10.43
C ASP A 304 3.09 15.49 -9.47
N GLN A 305 3.59 14.91 -8.40
CA GLN A 305 4.27 15.66 -7.33
C GLN A 305 5.56 14.93 -6.94
N ARG A 306 6.54 15.69 -6.43
CA ARG A 306 7.79 15.16 -5.88
C ARG A 306 7.85 15.42 -4.38
N VAL A 307 8.13 14.37 -3.60
CA VAL A 307 8.39 14.51 -2.17
C VAL A 307 9.89 14.73 -1.97
N ARG A 308 10.23 15.93 -1.52
CA ARG A 308 11.63 16.35 -1.33
C ARG A 308 12.32 15.50 -0.27
N GLY A 309 13.55 15.09 -0.54
CA GLY A 309 14.37 14.31 0.38
C GLY A 309 13.97 12.84 0.53
N ALA A 310 12.94 12.38 -0.19
CA ALA A 310 12.56 10.98 -0.25
C ALA A 310 13.07 10.30 -1.51
N GLY A 311 13.45 9.02 -1.37
CA GLY A 311 13.58 8.07 -2.48
C GLY A 311 12.30 7.23 -2.61
N HIS A 312 12.46 5.96 -3.00
CA HIS A 312 11.32 5.03 -3.16
C HIS A 312 10.49 4.85 -1.88
N LEU A 313 11.12 4.86 -0.73
CA LEU A 313 10.47 4.63 0.57
C LEU A 313 9.89 5.92 1.16
N ILE A 314 9.00 6.59 0.41
CA ILE A 314 8.43 7.88 0.80
C ILE A 314 7.74 7.84 2.17
N PRO A 315 6.84 6.87 2.48
CA PRO A 315 6.18 6.81 3.79
C PRO A 315 7.15 6.64 4.94
N GLN A 316 8.27 5.95 4.71
CA GLN A 316 9.27 5.67 5.72
C GLN A 316 10.22 6.85 5.94
N MET A 317 10.53 7.61 4.88
CA MET A 317 11.56 8.67 4.92
C MET A 317 10.98 10.06 5.17
N GLN A 318 9.82 10.34 4.59
CA GLN A 318 9.20 11.67 4.59
C GLN A 318 7.67 11.58 4.77
N PRO A 319 7.18 11.04 5.91
CA PRO A 319 5.74 10.86 6.14
C PRO A 319 4.96 12.18 6.07
N GLU A 320 5.52 13.28 6.56
CA GLU A 320 4.90 14.61 6.49
C GLU A 320 4.88 15.16 5.06
N GLY A 321 5.96 14.93 4.30
CA GLY A 321 6.02 15.28 2.87
C GLY A 321 4.98 14.51 2.06
N LEU A 322 4.79 13.23 2.36
CA LEU A 322 3.73 12.42 1.76
C LEU A 322 2.34 12.95 2.13
N ALA A 323 2.10 13.28 3.39
CA ALA A 323 0.81 13.82 3.84
C ALA A 323 0.45 15.13 3.12
N ASN A 324 1.42 16.04 2.94
CA ASN A 324 1.22 17.28 2.19
C ASN A 324 0.89 17.00 0.71
N ALA A 325 1.60 16.06 0.07
CA ALA A 325 1.32 15.69 -1.31
C ALA A 325 -0.06 15.02 -1.48
N LEU A 326 -0.45 14.16 -0.54
CA LEU A 326 -1.80 13.59 -0.48
C LEU A 326 -2.85 14.69 -0.32
N TRP A 327 -2.64 15.63 0.60
CA TRP A 327 -3.55 16.76 0.83
C TRP A 327 -3.76 17.60 -0.42
N ASN A 328 -2.69 17.89 -1.17
CA ASN A 328 -2.78 18.63 -2.43
C ASN A 328 -3.60 17.85 -3.47
N ALA A 329 -3.39 16.55 -3.63
CA ALA A 329 -4.15 15.70 -4.55
C ALA A 329 -5.65 15.67 -4.18
N LEU A 330 -5.97 15.46 -2.89
CA LEU A 330 -7.35 15.43 -2.39
C LEU A 330 -8.09 16.76 -2.58
N ASN A 331 -7.40 17.88 -2.40
CA ASN A 331 -8.00 19.21 -2.64
C ASN A 331 -8.22 19.52 -4.13
N ALA A 332 -7.36 19.05 -5.02
CA ALA A 332 -7.56 19.15 -6.46
C ALA A 332 -8.85 18.44 -6.88
N GLU A 333 -9.15 17.28 -6.32
CA GLU A 333 -10.37 16.53 -6.58
C GLU A 333 -11.62 17.20 -6.00
N SER A 334 -11.54 17.77 -4.82
CA SER A 334 -12.66 18.48 -4.20
C SER A 334 -13.06 19.72 -5.00
N VAL A 335 -12.10 20.43 -5.60
CA VAL A 335 -12.37 21.56 -6.49
C VAL A 335 -13.08 21.09 -7.76
N ARG A 336 -12.61 20.01 -8.41
CA ARG A 336 -13.24 19.45 -9.61
C ARG A 336 -14.68 19.02 -9.38
N ALA A 337 -14.95 18.37 -8.24
CA ALA A 337 -16.31 17.96 -7.87
C ALA A 337 -17.24 19.16 -7.71
N ALA A 338 -16.76 20.27 -7.15
CA ALA A 338 -17.53 21.50 -6.96
C ALA A 338 -17.83 22.23 -8.29
N ASP A 339 -16.90 22.17 -9.24
CA ASP A 339 -17.04 22.83 -10.56
C ASP A 339 -17.91 22.03 -11.56
N GLY A 340 -18.48 20.89 -11.15
CA GLY A 340 -19.36 20.08 -11.99
C GLY A 340 -18.65 19.41 -13.18
N THR A 341 -17.32 19.39 -13.22
CA THR A 341 -16.52 18.84 -14.32
C THR A 341 -16.43 17.29 -14.27
N HIS A 342 -17.42 16.62 -13.68
CA HIS A 342 -17.54 15.17 -13.70
C HIS A 342 -18.02 14.70 -15.09
N GLY A 343 -17.15 14.79 -16.09
CA GLY A 343 -17.33 14.19 -17.41
C GLY A 343 -17.14 12.67 -17.46
N TYR A 344 -17.04 11.99 -16.33
CA TYR A 344 -16.91 10.54 -16.29
C TYR A 344 -18.31 9.90 -16.21
N ALA A 345 -18.87 9.60 -17.37
CA ALA A 345 -20.09 8.82 -17.45
C ALA A 345 -19.90 7.49 -16.72
N ARG A 346 -20.71 7.24 -15.69
CA ARG A 346 -20.90 5.90 -15.14
C ARG A 346 -21.43 5.03 -16.28
N SER A 347 -20.56 4.28 -16.96
CA SER A 347 -21.02 3.21 -17.86
C SER A 347 -21.68 2.15 -16.96
N ARG A 348 -23.01 2.16 -16.95
CA ARG A 348 -23.77 1.00 -16.51
C ARG A 348 -23.55 -0.09 -17.55
N LEU A 349 -22.76 -1.07 -17.21
CA LEU A 349 -22.76 -2.39 -17.86
C LEU A 349 -23.31 -3.38 -16.85
#